data_dce76b3b85789e24af128153ceff9fe9
#
_entry.id   dce76b3b85789e24af128153ceff9fe9
#
_cell.length_a   1.000
_cell.length_b   1.000
_cell.length_c   1.000
_cell.angle_alpha   90.00
_cell.angle_beta   90.00
_cell.angle_gamma   90.00
#
_symmetry.space_group_name_H-M   'P 1'
#
loop_
_entity.id
_entity.type
_entity.pdbx_description
1 polymer ?
#
loop_
_entity_poly.entity_id
_entity_poly.type
_entity_poly.pdbx_seq_one_letter_code
_entity_poly.pdbx_strand_id
1 'polypeptide(L)'
;MFPSEYIHIGGDEAGKASWPHCPLCQRRMKEENLKDVNELQSYLIQRIEKFVNSKGRQIIGWDEILDGGLAPNATVMSWRGTEGGIAAVNSGHKAIMTPGGYCYLDSYQDAPHTQPMAFGPYMPLEKVYSYDPRAEIDSAKAHLIYGIQGNLWVEYIPTEELVEYMIYPRILAIAEIGWSNPANRDYAAFKERAIKATDYLRSKGYNAFDLANEFGQRKEAQTPVEHLAIDGTITYAEGAPYSDSYKAGGDKALIDGVCGGWTYTDKKWQGFIKDGVDVTIDLGTEKDITEVTAQFMQMCIPDVWFPAEVIISTSGDGNEFGELARIEHTVTRDEGLSFKEYGWKGNAKARYINYRAKCGPQRGWLFTDEIIIK
;
A
#
# COMPACT_ATOMS: atom_id res chain seq x y z
N MET A 1 7.22 -38.02 -2.51
CA MET A 1 8.16 -36.90 -2.42
C MET A 1 7.56 -35.77 -1.56
N PHE A 2 6.35 -35.33 -1.85
CA PHE A 2 5.65 -34.33 -1.04
C PHE A 2 4.54 -35.00 -0.22
N PRO A 3 4.64 -35.10 1.12
CA PRO A 3 3.70 -35.82 1.95
C PRO A 3 2.42 -35.00 2.27
N SER A 4 2.39 -33.69 1.94
CA SER A 4 1.28 -32.80 2.25
C SER A 4 -0.05 -33.31 1.68
N GLU A 5 -1.11 -33.19 2.47
CA GLU A 5 -2.48 -33.39 2.02
C GLU A 5 -2.93 -32.33 1.01
N TYR A 6 -2.33 -31.13 1.08
CA TYR A 6 -2.66 -29.99 0.23
C TYR A 6 -1.61 -29.77 -0.85
N ILE A 7 -2.08 -29.33 -2.04
CA ILE A 7 -1.26 -28.86 -3.16
C ILE A 7 -1.73 -27.45 -3.49
N HIS A 8 -0.82 -26.48 -3.41
CA HIS A 8 -1.08 -25.11 -3.88
C HIS A 8 -0.95 -25.08 -5.41
N ILE A 9 -1.98 -24.61 -6.10
CA ILE A 9 -2.07 -24.62 -7.57
C ILE A 9 -1.89 -23.25 -8.21
N GLY A 10 -1.57 -22.19 -7.42
CA GLY A 10 -1.52 -20.83 -7.91
C GLY A 10 -2.92 -20.29 -8.20
N GLY A 11 -3.14 -19.80 -9.41
CA GLY A 11 -4.42 -19.27 -9.89
C GLY A 11 -4.45 -17.75 -9.97
N ASP A 12 -3.39 -17.09 -9.51
CA ASP A 12 -3.18 -15.67 -9.46
C ASP A 12 -2.85 -15.06 -10.83
N GLU A 13 -3.21 -13.79 -11.00
CA GLU A 13 -2.76 -12.88 -12.06
C GLU A 13 -2.83 -13.41 -13.50
N ALA A 14 -3.74 -14.36 -13.78
CA ALA A 14 -3.93 -14.89 -15.11
C ALA A 14 -4.50 -13.82 -16.06
N GLY A 15 -3.67 -13.24 -16.91
CA GLY A 15 -4.07 -12.22 -17.88
C GLY A 15 -5.07 -12.75 -18.91
N LYS A 16 -6.34 -12.34 -18.80
CA LYS A 16 -7.47 -12.83 -19.62
C LYS A 16 -7.75 -12.00 -20.87
N ALA A 17 -7.00 -10.92 -21.12
CA ALA A 17 -7.28 -9.97 -22.21
C ALA A 17 -7.33 -10.59 -23.61
N SER A 18 -6.53 -11.62 -23.87
CA SER A 18 -6.52 -12.34 -25.17
C SER A 18 -7.58 -13.44 -25.28
N TRP A 19 -8.16 -13.92 -24.19
CA TRP A 19 -9.06 -15.08 -24.18
C TRP A 19 -10.37 -14.85 -24.95
N PRO A 20 -10.99 -13.64 -24.93
CA PRO A 20 -12.17 -13.34 -25.73
C PRO A 20 -11.92 -13.46 -27.25
N HIS A 21 -10.68 -13.28 -27.69
CA HIS A 21 -10.30 -13.29 -29.09
C HIS A 21 -9.58 -14.57 -29.52
N CYS A 22 -9.30 -15.49 -28.59
CA CYS A 22 -8.63 -16.75 -28.85
C CYS A 22 -9.63 -17.81 -29.38
N PRO A 23 -9.47 -18.31 -30.62
CA PRO A 23 -10.40 -19.31 -31.19
C PRO A 23 -10.52 -20.60 -30.35
N LEU A 24 -9.42 -21.02 -29.72
CA LEU A 24 -9.42 -22.22 -28.87
C LEU A 24 -10.18 -22.00 -27.56
N CYS A 25 -10.00 -20.84 -26.95
CA CYS A 25 -10.76 -20.45 -25.75
C CYS A 25 -12.26 -20.38 -26.06
N GLN A 26 -12.62 -19.69 -27.15
CA GLN A 26 -14.03 -19.56 -27.55
C GLN A 26 -14.66 -20.91 -27.90
N ARG A 27 -13.92 -21.80 -28.57
CA ARG A 27 -14.38 -23.15 -28.84
C ARG A 27 -14.63 -23.92 -27.53
N ARG A 28 -13.67 -23.88 -26.58
CA ARG A 28 -13.82 -24.55 -25.28
C ARG A 28 -15.01 -24.00 -24.50
N MET A 29 -15.16 -22.68 -24.48
CA MET A 29 -16.30 -22.04 -23.80
C MET A 29 -17.64 -22.51 -24.37
N LYS A 30 -17.72 -22.64 -25.70
CA LYS A 30 -18.93 -23.16 -26.37
C LYS A 30 -19.16 -24.65 -26.07
N GLU A 31 -18.11 -25.48 -26.12
CA GLU A 31 -18.19 -26.92 -25.86
C GLU A 31 -18.66 -27.23 -24.43
N GLU A 32 -18.19 -26.44 -23.45
CA GLU A 32 -18.47 -26.61 -22.01
C GLU A 32 -19.64 -25.73 -21.52
N ASN A 33 -20.27 -24.96 -22.43
CA ASN A 33 -21.38 -24.04 -22.12
C ASN A 33 -21.02 -22.99 -21.05
N LEU A 34 -19.80 -22.40 -21.15
CA LEU A 34 -19.28 -21.39 -20.25
C LEU A 34 -19.66 -19.99 -20.75
N LYS A 35 -20.06 -19.08 -19.82
CA LYS A 35 -20.60 -17.75 -20.16
C LYS A 35 -19.51 -16.75 -20.51
N ASP A 36 -18.38 -16.80 -19.80
CA ASP A 36 -17.31 -15.85 -19.94
C ASP A 36 -15.92 -16.46 -19.62
N VAL A 37 -14.88 -15.64 -19.73
CA VAL A 37 -13.49 -16.06 -19.49
C VAL A 37 -13.20 -16.39 -18.03
N ASN A 38 -13.99 -15.90 -17.07
CA ASN A 38 -13.84 -16.25 -15.66
C ASN A 38 -14.35 -17.68 -15.43
N GLU A 39 -15.49 -18.05 -16.05
CA GLU A 39 -15.95 -19.44 -16.02
C GLU A 39 -14.98 -20.38 -16.75
N LEU A 40 -14.26 -19.91 -17.76
CA LEU A 40 -13.20 -20.70 -18.41
C LEU A 40 -12.02 -20.96 -17.47
N GLN A 41 -11.62 -19.98 -16.67
CA GLN A 41 -10.62 -20.17 -15.61
C GLN A 41 -11.14 -21.17 -14.55
N SER A 42 -12.36 -20.96 -14.05
CA SER A 42 -13.00 -21.85 -13.09
C SER A 42 -13.07 -23.31 -13.61
N TYR A 43 -13.42 -23.50 -14.88
CA TYR A 43 -13.43 -24.82 -15.53
C TYR A 43 -12.05 -25.51 -15.46
N LEU A 44 -10.96 -24.76 -15.70
CA LEU A 44 -9.59 -25.31 -15.57
C LEU A 44 -9.31 -25.70 -14.10
N ILE A 45 -9.61 -24.82 -13.15
CA ILE A 45 -9.40 -25.06 -11.71
C ILE A 45 -10.18 -26.31 -11.26
N GLN A 46 -11.45 -26.45 -11.65
CA GLN A 46 -12.28 -27.61 -11.30
C GLN A 46 -11.71 -28.92 -11.89
N ARG A 47 -11.16 -28.89 -13.09
CA ARG A 47 -10.49 -30.06 -13.67
C ARG A 47 -9.24 -30.45 -12.90
N ILE A 48 -8.43 -29.44 -12.47
CA ILE A 48 -7.24 -29.66 -11.65
C ILE A 48 -7.67 -30.24 -10.29
N GLU A 49 -8.68 -29.64 -9.63
CA GLU A 49 -9.21 -30.13 -8.37
C GLU A 49 -9.64 -31.60 -8.47
N LYS A 50 -10.45 -31.94 -9.47
CA LYS A 50 -10.92 -33.32 -9.69
C LYS A 50 -9.74 -34.30 -9.83
N PHE A 51 -8.69 -33.90 -10.54
CA PHE A 51 -7.48 -34.72 -10.67
C PHE A 51 -6.75 -34.87 -9.34
N VAL A 52 -6.53 -33.76 -8.60
CA VAL A 52 -5.83 -33.74 -7.31
C VAL A 52 -6.60 -34.57 -6.27
N ASN A 53 -7.92 -34.38 -6.20
CA ASN A 53 -8.81 -35.16 -5.32
C ASN A 53 -8.77 -36.67 -5.64
N SER A 54 -8.64 -37.06 -6.93
CA SER A 54 -8.48 -38.48 -7.31
C SER A 54 -7.18 -39.10 -6.80
N LYS A 55 -6.22 -38.27 -6.36
CA LYS A 55 -4.97 -38.68 -5.70
C LYS A 55 -5.02 -38.62 -4.18
N GLY A 56 -6.21 -38.41 -3.60
CA GLY A 56 -6.41 -38.30 -2.17
C GLY A 56 -5.89 -36.99 -1.55
N ARG A 57 -5.78 -35.93 -2.36
CA ARG A 57 -5.27 -34.63 -1.92
C ARG A 57 -6.26 -33.52 -2.22
N GLN A 58 -6.09 -32.35 -1.59
CA GLN A 58 -6.91 -31.16 -1.74
C GLN A 58 -6.11 -30.02 -2.39
N ILE A 59 -6.80 -29.06 -3.01
CA ILE A 59 -6.14 -27.90 -3.58
C ILE A 59 -6.24 -26.69 -2.63
N ILE A 60 -5.20 -25.85 -2.71
CA ILE A 60 -5.20 -24.46 -2.25
C ILE A 60 -4.92 -23.59 -3.48
N GLY A 61 -5.61 -22.47 -3.63
CA GLY A 61 -5.29 -21.48 -4.66
C GLY A 61 -5.43 -20.08 -4.14
N TRP A 62 -4.75 -19.14 -4.80
CA TRP A 62 -4.92 -17.71 -4.52
C TRP A 62 -6.36 -17.29 -4.74
N ASP A 63 -6.79 -16.19 -4.17
CA ASP A 63 -8.21 -15.80 -4.13
C ASP A 63 -8.85 -15.53 -5.50
N GLU A 64 -8.08 -15.43 -6.58
CA GLU A 64 -8.60 -15.39 -7.95
C GLU A 64 -9.29 -16.69 -8.40
N ILE A 65 -9.10 -17.79 -7.68
CA ILE A 65 -9.87 -19.03 -7.96
C ILE A 65 -11.37 -18.89 -7.63
N LEU A 66 -11.76 -17.80 -6.95
CA LEU A 66 -13.16 -17.42 -6.76
C LEU A 66 -13.82 -16.94 -8.06
N ASP A 67 -13.04 -16.42 -9.01
CA ASP A 67 -13.55 -15.86 -10.25
C ASP A 67 -14.23 -16.95 -11.10
N GLY A 68 -15.49 -16.70 -11.52
CA GLY A 68 -16.26 -17.63 -12.33
C GLY A 68 -16.79 -18.87 -11.62
N GLY A 69 -16.61 -18.94 -10.29
CA GLY A 69 -17.13 -20.01 -9.42
C GLY A 69 -16.05 -20.90 -8.83
N LEU A 70 -16.10 -21.04 -7.51
CA LEU A 70 -15.12 -21.81 -6.73
C LEU A 70 -15.33 -23.33 -6.92
N ALA A 71 -14.23 -24.08 -7.05
CA ALA A 71 -14.25 -25.53 -7.07
C ALA A 71 -14.70 -26.10 -5.71
N PRO A 72 -15.48 -27.21 -5.66
CA PRO A 72 -16.25 -27.62 -4.48
C PRO A 72 -15.46 -27.86 -3.18
N ASN A 73 -14.20 -28.31 -3.27
CA ASN A 73 -13.39 -28.64 -2.10
C ASN A 73 -12.14 -27.76 -2.00
N ALA A 74 -12.07 -26.66 -2.78
CA ALA A 74 -10.91 -25.78 -2.79
C ALA A 74 -10.80 -24.99 -1.47
N THR A 75 -9.56 -24.84 -1.00
CA THR A 75 -9.21 -23.87 0.05
C THR A 75 -8.69 -22.59 -0.63
N VAL A 76 -9.18 -21.43 -0.20
CA VAL A 76 -8.80 -20.14 -0.76
C VAL A 76 -7.67 -19.52 0.08
N MET A 77 -6.60 -19.07 -0.57
CA MET A 77 -5.56 -18.25 0.07
C MET A 77 -5.76 -16.79 -0.33
N SER A 78 -6.22 -15.96 0.64
CA SER A 78 -6.60 -14.57 0.40
C SER A 78 -5.39 -13.66 0.56
N TRP A 79 -4.92 -13.04 -0.55
CA TRP A 79 -3.73 -12.20 -0.57
C TRP A 79 -3.99 -10.74 -0.98
N ARG A 80 -4.95 -10.50 -1.90
CA ARG A 80 -5.29 -9.15 -2.39
C ARG A 80 -5.93 -8.26 -1.32
N GLY A 81 -6.44 -8.87 -0.26
CA GLY A 81 -7.09 -8.25 0.87
C GLY A 81 -7.72 -9.33 1.75
N THR A 82 -8.72 -8.97 2.54
CA THR A 82 -9.49 -9.89 3.39
C THR A 82 -10.74 -10.44 2.67
N GLU A 83 -11.20 -9.75 1.63
CA GLU A 83 -12.48 -9.97 0.95
C GLU A 83 -12.57 -11.35 0.34
N GLY A 84 -11.47 -11.86 -0.26
CA GLY A 84 -11.44 -13.22 -0.83
C GLY A 84 -11.64 -14.31 0.21
N GLY A 85 -10.98 -14.17 1.37
CA GLY A 85 -11.17 -15.07 2.50
C GLY A 85 -12.56 -15.03 3.10
N ILE A 86 -13.12 -13.82 3.25
CA ILE A 86 -14.50 -13.61 3.71
C ILE A 86 -15.50 -14.28 2.75
N ALA A 87 -15.33 -14.08 1.44
CA ALA A 87 -16.19 -14.69 0.42
C ALA A 87 -16.11 -16.23 0.46
N ALA A 88 -14.91 -16.80 0.59
CA ALA A 88 -14.70 -18.23 0.72
C ALA A 88 -15.42 -18.80 1.96
N VAL A 89 -15.21 -18.20 3.12
CA VAL A 89 -15.82 -18.60 4.39
C VAL A 89 -17.35 -18.49 4.33
N ASN A 90 -17.87 -17.41 3.73
CA ASN A 90 -19.31 -17.23 3.57
C ASN A 90 -19.96 -18.29 2.68
N SER A 91 -19.22 -18.81 1.70
CA SER A 91 -19.65 -19.92 0.84
C SER A 91 -19.38 -21.32 1.43
N GLY A 92 -18.85 -21.40 2.67
CA GLY A 92 -18.60 -22.66 3.38
C GLY A 92 -17.23 -23.29 3.09
N HIS A 93 -16.32 -22.58 2.46
CA HIS A 93 -14.96 -23.04 2.16
C HIS A 93 -13.97 -22.62 3.23
N LYS A 94 -12.87 -23.38 3.35
CA LYS A 94 -11.74 -22.98 4.18
C LYS A 94 -10.99 -21.81 3.53
N ALA A 95 -10.44 -20.91 4.37
CA ALA A 95 -9.58 -19.85 3.94
C ALA A 95 -8.25 -19.80 4.73
N ILE A 96 -7.18 -19.47 4.06
CA ILE A 96 -5.89 -19.09 4.65
C ILE A 96 -5.73 -17.59 4.41
N MET A 97 -5.50 -16.84 5.49
CA MET A 97 -5.41 -15.38 5.42
C MET A 97 -3.96 -14.95 5.30
N THR A 98 -3.65 -14.26 4.21
CA THR A 98 -2.32 -13.71 3.94
C THR A 98 -2.40 -12.36 3.21
N PRO A 99 -3.26 -11.41 3.67
CA PRO A 99 -3.46 -10.14 2.97
C PRO A 99 -2.16 -9.34 2.90
N GLY A 100 -1.84 -8.83 1.70
CA GLY A 100 -0.58 -8.15 1.41
C GLY A 100 -0.31 -6.94 2.31
N GLY A 101 -1.36 -6.25 2.77
CA GLY A 101 -1.24 -5.12 3.70
C GLY A 101 -0.82 -5.47 5.13
N TYR A 102 -0.66 -6.77 5.48
CA TYR A 102 -0.27 -7.24 6.81
C TYR A 102 0.72 -8.40 6.81
N CYS A 103 0.72 -9.22 5.76
CA CYS A 103 1.40 -10.51 5.75
C CYS A 103 2.55 -10.61 4.73
N TYR A 104 2.81 -9.57 3.92
CA TYR A 104 3.88 -9.57 2.92
C TYR A 104 5.16 -9.01 3.52
N LEU A 105 6.06 -9.92 3.88
CA LEU A 105 7.30 -9.60 4.61
C LEU A 105 8.43 -9.07 3.70
N ASP A 106 8.20 -8.97 2.40
CA ASP A 106 9.01 -8.28 1.40
C ASP A 106 8.81 -6.76 1.39
N SER A 107 7.99 -6.23 2.30
CA SER A 107 7.76 -4.81 2.55
C SER A 107 8.79 -4.21 3.51
N TYR A 108 9.00 -2.89 3.45
CA TYR A 108 9.88 -2.17 4.37
C TYR A 108 9.40 -2.30 5.82
N GLN A 109 10.23 -2.84 6.70
CA GLN A 109 9.85 -3.02 8.11
C GLN A 109 10.18 -1.82 8.99
N ASP A 110 10.99 -0.88 8.50
CA ASP A 110 11.29 0.39 9.16
C ASP A 110 11.37 1.50 8.11
N ALA A 111 11.76 2.71 8.51
CA ALA A 111 11.90 3.87 7.63
C ALA A 111 12.68 3.52 6.35
N PRO A 112 12.11 3.60 5.16
CA PRO A 112 12.70 3.01 3.94
C PRO A 112 14.11 3.48 3.61
N HIS A 113 14.46 4.73 3.95
CA HIS A 113 15.80 5.29 3.71
C HIS A 113 16.89 4.66 4.63
N THR A 114 16.49 3.89 5.64
CA THR A 114 17.39 3.17 6.57
C THR A 114 17.46 1.67 6.25
N GLN A 115 16.70 1.22 5.25
CA GLN A 115 16.48 -0.19 4.98
C GLN A 115 17.09 -0.61 3.64
N PRO A 116 17.44 -1.91 3.48
CA PRO A 116 17.64 -2.48 2.17
C PRO A 116 16.40 -2.26 1.28
N MET A 117 16.62 -2.19 -0.03
CA MET A 117 15.52 -2.09 -0.99
C MET A 117 14.51 -3.21 -0.76
N ALA A 118 13.22 -2.85 -0.72
CA ALA A 118 12.11 -3.78 -0.56
C ALA A 118 11.04 -3.52 -1.63
N PHE A 119 10.26 -4.56 -1.95
CA PHE A 119 9.23 -4.49 -2.99
C PHE A 119 7.99 -3.70 -2.52
N GLY A 120 7.56 -3.94 -1.28
CA GLY A 120 6.31 -3.41 -0.75
C GLY A 120 6.42 -2.09 0.00
N PRO A 121 5.30 -1.58 0.51
CA PRO A 121 5.23 -0.35 1.29
C PRO A 121 5.83 -0.49 2.69
N TYR A 122 5.79 0.58 3.48
CA TYR A 122 6.15 0.55 4.91
C TYR A 122 5.17 -0.32 5.70
N MET A 123 5.67 -1.39 6.28
CA MET A 123 4.90 -2.37 7.07
C MET A 123 5.68 -2.77 8.32
N PRO A 124 5.66 -1.93 9.37
CA PRO A 124 6.36 -2.19 10.62
C PRO A 124 5.72 -3.35 11.41
N LEU A 125 6.44 -3.82 12.42
CA LEU A 125 5.99 -4.90 13.31
C LEU A 125 4.59 -4.64 13.89
N GLU A 126 4.31 -3.41 14.31
CA GLU A 126 3.01 -3.00 14.88
C GLU A 126 1.86 -3.22 13.88
N LYS A 127 2.09 -2.85 12.62
CA LYS A 127 1.11 -3.04 11.54
C LYS A 127 0.79 -4.51 11.33
N VAL A 128 1.80 -5.37 11.27
CA VAL A 128 1.61 -6.83 11.16
C VAL A 128 0.83 -7.36 12.37
N TYR A 129 1.22 -6.97 13.59
CA TYR A 129 0.58 -7.44 14.82
C TYR A 129 -0.86 -6.96 14.99
N SER A 130 -1.23 -5.83 14.40
CA SER A 130 -2.58 -5.28 14.46
C SER A 130 -3.62 -6.11 13.71
N TYR A 131 -3.18 -7.02 12.84
CA TYR A 131 -4.10 -7.82 12.03
C TYR A 131 -4.87 -8.85 12.88
N ASP A 132 -6.17 -8.95 12.63
CA ASP A 132 -7.01 -10.05 13.12
C ASP A 132 -7.68 -10.75 11.93
N PRO A 133 -7.29 -11.99 11.60
CA PRO A 133 -7.83 -12.72 10.46
C PRO A 133 -9.32 -13.09 10.59
N ARG A 134 -9.94 -12.83 11.75
CA ARG A 134 -11.33 -13.15 12.02
C ARG A 134 -12.22 -11.95 12.29
N ALA A 135 -11.68 -10.73 12.26
CA ALA A 135 -12.40 -9.52 12.65
C ALA A 135 -13.72 -9.30 11.88
N GLU A 136 -13.75 -9.70 10.60
CA GLU A 136 -14.89 -9.50 9.70
C GLU A 136 -15.64 -10.83 9.42
N ILE A 137 -15.35 -11.88 10.17
CA ILE A 137 -15.92 -13.21 9.98
C ILE A 137 -16.97 -13.49 11.06
N ASP A 138 -18.14 -13.97 10.66
CA ASP A 138 -19.14 -14.48 11.60
C ASP A 138 -18.52 -15.56 12.50
N SER A 139 -18.69 -15.40 13.82
CA SER A 139 -18.12 -16.29 14.82
C SER A 139 -18.52 -17.78 14.60
N ALA A 140 -19.71 -18.04 14.08
CA ALA A 140 -20.16 -19.39 13.72
C ALA A 140 -19.33 -20.02 12.60
N LYS A 141 -18.73 -19.19 11.74
CA LYS A 141 -17.89 -19.59 10.59
C LYS A 141 -16.39 -19.46 10.85
N ALA A 142 -15.98 -18.90 11.98
CA ALA A 142 -14.57 -18.64 12.29
C ALA A 142 -13.68 -19.88 12.23
N HIS A 143 -14.25 -21.08 12.42
CA HIS A 143 -13.57 -22.37 12.29
C HIS A 143 -13.13 -22.69 10.85
N LEU A 144 -13.65 -21.99 9.84
CA LEU A 144 -13.25 -22.10 8.43
C LEU A 144 -11.99 -21.28 8.09
N ILE A 145 -11.58 -20.36 8.97
CA ILE A 145 -10.25 -19.76 8.88
C ILE A 145 -9.23 -20.83 9.31
N TYR A 146 -8.58 -21.40 8.30
CA TYR A 146 -7.69 -22.55 8.49
C TYR A 146 -6.32 -22.14 9.00
N GLY A 147 -5.91 -20.89 8.75
CA GLY A 147 -4.66 -20.34 9.24
C GLY A 147 -4.36 -18.95 8.71
N ILE A 148 -3.18 -18.47 9.11
CA ILE A 148 -2.55 -17.25 8.62
C ILE A 148 -1.15 -17.60 8.12
N GLN A 149 -0.67 -16.89 7.09
CA GLN A 149 0.67 -17.10 6.51
C GLN A 149 1.36 -15.77 6.27
N GLY A 150 2.67 -15.71 6.54
CA GLY A 150 3.54 -14.64 6.05
C GLY A 150 4.15 -15.04 4.71
N ASN A 151 4.11 -14.13 3.74
CA ASN A 151 4.74 -14.30 2.43
C ASN A 151 6.01 -13.46 2.35
N LEU A 152 7.04 -14.01 1.70
CA LEU A 152 8.28 -13.31 1.40
C LEU A 152 8.62 -13.55 -0.07
N TRP A 153 8.33 -12.58 -0.92
CA TRP A 153 8.71 -12.59 -2.33
C TRP A 153 10.13 -12.04 -2.48
N VAL A 154 10.91 -12.64 -3.37
CA VAL A 154 12.36 -12.48 -3.31
C VAL A 154 12.96 -11.67 -4.46
N GLU A 155 12.15 -10.85 -5.15
CA GLU A 155 12.61 -10.00 -6.26
C GLU A 155 13.79 -9.10 -5.89
N TYR A 156 13.84 -8.64 -4.62
CA TYR A 156 14.90 -7.79 -4.07
C TYR A 156 15.64 -8.44 -2.91
N ILE A 157 15.55 -9.78 -2.76
CA ILE A 157 16.15 -10.52 -1.64
C ILE A 157 17.15 -11.57 -2.18
N PRO A 158 18.39 -11.16 -2.52
CA PRO A 158 19.34 -12.02 -3.19
C PRO A 158 20.12 -12.96 -2.27
N THR A 159 20.04 -12.81 -0.93
CA THR A 159 20.84 -13.61 0.02
C THR A 159 20.02 -14.14 1.18
N GLU A 160 20.52 -15.22 1.82
CA GLU A 160 19.88 -15.82 2.98
C GLU A 160 19.86 -14.86 4.18
N GLU A 161 20.92 -14.06 4.36
CA GLU A 161 21.00 -13.07 5.44
C GLU A 161 19.91 -11.99 5.26
N LEU A 162 19.56 -11.64 4.02
CA LEU A 162 18.48 -10.69 3.77
C LEU A 162 17.11 -11.34 3.98
N VAL A 163 16.95 -12.65 3.72
CA VAL A 163 15.75 -13.41 4.11
C VAL A 163 15.53 -13.32 5.62
N GLU A 164 16.56 -13.59 6.40
CA GLU A 164 16.50 -13.51 7.86
C GLU A 164 16.12 -12.12 8.34
N TYR A 165 16.73 -11.09 7.76
CA TYR A 165 16.45 -9.69 8.07
C TYR A 165 14.99 -9.33 7.80
N MET A 166 14.46 -9.70 6.65
CA MET A 166 13.09 -9.36 6.24
C MET A 166 12.02 -10.13 7.01
N ILE A 167 12.30 -11.38 7.42
CA ILE A 167 11.36 -12.21 8.16
C ILE A 167 11.27 -11.77 9.63
N TYR A 168 12.41 -11.62 10.32
CA TYR A 168 12.44 -11.34 11.75
C TYR A 168 12.49 -9.84 12.05
N PRO A 169 11.63 -9.33 12.98
CA PRO A 169 10.74 -10.07 13.91
C PRO A 169 9.31 -10.32 13.39
N ARG A 170 8.93 -9.84 12.22
CA ARG A 170 7.52 -9.79 11.78
C ARG A 170 6.85 -11.17 11.71
N ILE A 171 7.59 -12.23 11.40
CA ILE A 171 7.04 -13.59 11.43
C ILE A 171 6.64 -14.03 12.84
N LEU A 172 7.27 -13.48 13.90
CA LEU A 172 6.87 -13.75 15.28
C LEU A 172 5.49 -13.15 15.59
N ALA A 173 5.17 -11.99 15.01
CA ALA A 173 3.83 -11.41 15.11
C ALA A 173 2.78 -12.30 14.42
N ILE A 174 3.06 -12.79 13.23
CA ILE A 174 2.16 -13.72 12.51
C ILE A 174 1.97 -15.01 13.32
N ALA A 175 3.03 -15.53 13.93
CA ALA A 175 2.94 -16.71 14.78
C ALA A 175 2.04 -16.44 16.00
N GLU A 176 2.21 -15.32 16.71
CA GLU A 176 1.38 -14.98 17.87
C GLU A 176 -0.09 -14.76 17.47
N ILE A 177 -0.34 -14.10 16.34
CA ILE A 177 -1.70 -13.94 15.80
C ILE A 177 -2.37 -15.30 15.54
N GLY A 178 -1.63 -16.24 14.97
CA GLY A 178 -2.15 -17.58 14.65
C GLY A 178 -2.41 -18.46 15.89
N TRP A 179 -1.65 -18.28 16.97
CA TRP A 179 -1.73 -19.11 18.17
C TRP A 179 -2.54 -18.51 19.32
N SER A 180 -2.70 -17.17 19.34
CA SER A 180 -3.27 -16.48 20.49
C SER A 180 -4.74 -16.09 20.28
N ASN A 181 -5.49 -16.05 21.37
CA ASN A 181 -6.81 -15.42 21.36
C ASN A 181 -6.63 -13.90 21.20
N PRO A 182 -7.32 -13.24 20.25
CA PRO A 182 -7.24 -11.79 20.06
C PRO A 182 -7.45 -10.97 21.34
N ALA A 183 -8.31 -11.42 22.24
CA ALA A 183 -8.57 -10.74 23.51
C ALA A 183 -7.36 -10.70 24.46
N ASN A 184 -6.37 -11.56 24.25
CA ASN A 184 -5.16 -11.64 25.08
C ASN A 184 -3.95 -10.98 24.42
N ARG A 185 -4.10 -10.36 23.25
CA ARG A 185 -3.01 -9.72 22.52
C ARG A 185 -2.76 -8.31 23.08
N ASP A 186 -1.49 -8.03 23.40
CA ASP A 186 -0.99 -6.74 23.83
C ASP A 186 0.30 -6.44 23.06
N TYR A 187 0.28 -5.39 22.23
CA TYR A 187 1.42 -5.06 21.37
C TYR A 187 2.65 -4.64 22.18
N ALA A 188 2.49 -3.87 23.26
CA ALA A 188 3.62 -3.41 24.05
C ALA A 188 4.37 -4.60 24.70
N ALA A 189 3.62 -5.50 25.33
CA ALA A 189 4.16 -6.73 25.91
C ALA A 189 4.75 -7.67 24.83
N PHE A 190 4.14 -7.74 23.65
CA PHE A 190 4.66 -8.50 22.52
C PHE A 190 5.98 -7.89 22.02
N LYS A 191 6.05 -6.58 21.82
CA LYS A 191 7.26 -5.89 21.35
C LYS A 191 8.47 -6.16 22.26
N GLU A 192 8.27 -6.13 23.58
CA GLU A 192 9.35 -6.48 24.53
C GLU A 192 9.85 -7.91 24.36
N ARG A 193 8.95 -8.87 24.11
CA ARG A 193 9.34 -10.26 23.81
C ARG A 193 10.04 -10.38 22.48
N ALA A 194 9.57 -9.66 21.46
CA ALA A 194 10.14 -9.66 20.13
C ALA A 194 11.56 -9.09 20.12
N ILE A 195 11.83 -8.00 20.89
CA ILE A 195 13.20 -7.46 21.08
C ILE A 195 14.11 -8.54 21.65
N LYS A 196 13.72 -9.20 22.75
CA LYS A 196 14.52 -10.27 23.33
C LYS A 196 14.76 -11.43 22.36
N ALA A 197 13.76 -11.78 21.55
CA ALA A 197 13.87 -12.84 20.56
C ALA A 197 14.84 -12.45 19.43
N THR A 198 14.78 -11.22 18.91
CA THR A 198 15.72 -10.74 17.89
C THR A 198 17.15 -10.64 18.42
N ASP A 199 17.35 -10.18 19.65
CA ASP A 199 18.65 -10.15 20.29
C ASP A 199 19.24 -11.57 20.45
N TYR A 200 18.40 -12.53 20.84
CA TYR A 200 18.81 -13.94 20.91
C TYR A 200 19.20 -14.48 19.53
N LEU A 201 18.40 -14.24 18.49
CA LEU A 201 18.71 -14.67 17.12
C LEU A 201 20.03 -14.07 16.64
N ARG A 202 20.22 -12.76 16.82
CA ARG A 202 21.48 -12.07 16.48
C ARG A 202 22.68 -12.64 17.24
N SER A 203 22.52 -13.00 18.52
CA SER A 203 23.57 -13.66 19.30
C SER A 203 23.96 -15.06 18.80
N LYS A 204 23.08 -15.67 17.97
CA LYS A 204 23.31 -16.96 17.30
C LYS A 204 23.85 -16.82 15.88
N GLY A 205 24.06 -15.59 15.42
CA GLY A 205 24.59 -15.30 14.08
C GLY A 205 23.54 -15.09 13.00
N TYR A 206 22.25 -15.10 13.35
CA TYR A 206 21.19 -14.76 12.40
C TYR A 206 21.10 -13.24 12.19
N ASN A 207 20.82 -12.82 10.96
CA ASN A 207 20.72 -11.40 10.60
C ASN A 207 19.31 -10.83 10.87
N ALA A 208 18.77 -11.02 12.08
CA ALA A 208 17.48 -10.46 12.45
C ALA A 208 17.54 -8.91 12.55
N PHE A 209 16.46 -8.23 12.13
CA PHE A 209 16.35 -6.78 12.25
C PHE A 209 16.52 -6.30 13.69
N ASP A 210 17.22 -5.18 13.87
CA ASP A 210 17.49 -4.59 15.20
C ASP A 210 16.28 -3.79 15.70
N LEU A 211 15.26 -4.51 16.17
CA LEU A 211 14.01 -3.92 16.63
C LEU A 211 14.19 -2.92 17.79
N ALA A 212 15.21 -3.08 18.62
CA ALA A 212 15.47 -2.17 19.74
C ALA A 212 15.88 -0.77 19.26
N ASN A 213 16.46 -0.67 18.07
CA ASN A 213 16.95 0.57 17.47
C ASN A 213 16.15 0.94 16.21
N GLU A 214 14.86 0.55 16.11
CA GLU A 214 14.03 0.95 14.98
C GLU A 214 13.92 2.48 14.89
N PHE A 215 13.90 3.00 13.66
CA PHE A 215 13.70 4.42 13.38
C PHE A 215 12.24 4.84 13.65
N GLY A 216 11.30 3.95 13.29
CA GLY A 216 9.89 4.10 13.55
C GLY A 216 9.15 4.98 12.54
N GLN A 217 8.02 5.52 12.96
CA GLN A 217 7.16 6.33 12.12
C GLN A 217 7.80 7.68 11.79
N ARG A 218 7.47 8.22 10.61
CA ARG A 218 7.88 9.56 10.19
C ARG A 218 7.36 10.61 11.19
N LYS A 219 8.25 11.48 11.67
CA LYS A 219 7.92 12.44 12.74
C LYS A 219 6.81 13.41 12.32
N GLU A 220 6.86 13.89 11.07
CA GLU A 220 5.89 14.80 10.50
C GLU A 220 4.47 14.20 10.44
N ALA A 221 4.38 12.87 10.33
CA ALA A 221 3.10 12.16 10.29
C ALA A 221 2.48 11.87 11.67
N GLN A 222 3.20 12.20 12.76
CA GLN A 222 2.77 11.86 14.13
C GLN A 222 1.88 12.92 14.77
N THR A 223 2.02 14.18 14.36
CA THR A 223 1.25 15.31 14.90
C THR A 223 0.79 16.21 13.76
N PRO A 224 -0.45 16.71 13.81
CA PRO A 224 -0.93 17.69 12.85
C PRO A 224 -0.07 18.96 12.87
N VAL A 225 0.08 19.59 11.71
CA VAL A 225 0.81 20.84 11.54
C VAL A 225 -0.18 22.00 11.51
N GLU A 226 0.00 22.95 12.41
CA GLU A 226 -0.80 24.17 12.45
C GLU A 226 -0.27 25.20 11.43
N HIS A 227 -1.13 25.70 10.56
CA HIS A 227 -0.80 26.73 9.58
C HIS A 227 -2.03 27.54 9.13
N LEU A 228 -1.83 28.62 8.36
CA LEU A 228 -2.87 29.60 8.04
C LEU A 228 -3.99 29.07 7.12
N ALA A 229 -3.78 27.96 6.41
CA ALA A 229 -4.73 27.42 5.44
C ALA A 229 -5.71 26.38 6.02
N ILE A 230 -5.56 25.92 7.25
CA ILE A 230 -6.41 24.86 7.85
C ILE A 230 -7.89 25.21 7.79
N ASP A 231 -8.25 26.46 8.09
CA ASP A 231 -9.64 26.96 8.04
C ASP A 231 -10.04 27.47 6.65
N GLY A 232 -9.12 27.40 5.69
CA GLY A 232 -9.33 27.87 4.33
C GLY A 232 -10.16 26.95 3.44
N THR A 233 -10.28 27.35 2.20
CA THR A 233 -10.84 26.51 1.14
C THR A 233 -9.82 26.30 0.05
N ILE A 234 -9.87 25.13 -0.60
CA ILE A 234 -8.98 24.77 -1.71
C ILE A 234 -9.80 24.46 -2.94
N THR A 235 -9.33 24.92 -4.09
CA THR A 235 -9.94 24.66 -5.40
C THR A 235 -8.87 24.08 -6.31
N TYR A 236 -9.18 22.95 -6.94
CA TYR A 236 -8.34 22.32 -7.95
C TYR A 236 -8.65 22.87 -9.33
N ALA A 237 -7.64 23.15 -10.13
CA ALA A 237 -7.84 23.62 -11.50
C ALA A 237 -8.56 22.57 -12.34
N GLU A 238 -9.36 23.02 -13.31
CA GLU A 238 -10.05 22.13 -14.24
C GLU A 238 -9.02 21.29 -15.03
N GLY A 239 -9.21 19.97 -15.01
CA GLY A 239 -8.31 19.01 -15.66
C GLY A 239 -7.10 18.57 -14.83
N ALA A 240 -6.88 19.14 -13.64
CA ALA A 240 -5.80 18.77 -12.73
C ALA A 240 -6.31 18.27 -11.35
N PRO A 241 -7.38 17.46 -11.26
CA PRO A 241 -7.80 16.87 -9.98
C PRO A 241 -6.83 15.78 -9.55
N TYR A 242 -6.84 15.49 -8.26
CA TYR A 242 -6.16 14.32 -7.73
C TYR A 242 -6.84 13.01 -8.19
N SER A 243 -6.12 11.92 -8.10
CA SER A 243 -6.66 10.59 -8.43
C SER A 243 -7.62 10.08 -7.35
N ASP A 244 -8.74 9.51 -7.76
CA ASP A 244 -9.69 8.84 -6.85
C ASP A 244 -9.04 7.71 -6.05
N SER A 245 -8.05 7.03 -6.61
CA SER A 245 -7.28 5.98 -5.92
C SER A 245 -6.37 6.53 -4.83
N TYR A 246 -5.95 7.79 -4.94
CA TYR A 246 -5.02 8.45 -4.02
C TYR A 246 -5.53 9.83 -3.62
N LYS A 247 -6.72 9.87 -3.05
CA LYS A 247 -7.39 11.11 -2.66
C LYS A 247 -7.09 11.58 -1.24
N ALA A 248 -6.30 10.82 -0.48
CA ALA A 248 -6.06 11.09 0.94
C ALA A 248 -7.36 11.34 1.71
N GLY A 249 -7.46 12.47 2.44
CA GLY A 249 -8.67 12.94 3.13
C GLY A 249 -9.74 13.57 2.23
N GLY A 250 -9.56 13.58 0.90
CA GLY A 250 -10.46 14.24 -0.06
C GLY A 250 -10.05 15.67 -0.39
N ASP A 251 -11.01 16.54 -0.71
CA ASP A 251 -10.73 17.88 -1.26
C ASP A 251 -9.82 18.75 -0.37
N LYS A 252 -9.91 18.62 0.94
CA LYS A 252 -9.10 19.40 1.88
C LYS A 252 -7.76 18.76 2.29
N ALA A 253 -7.42 17.61 1.73
CA ALA A 253 -6.25 16.84 2.17
C ALA A 253 -4.90 17.58 2.07
N LEU A 254 -4.80 18.61 1.25
CA LEU A 254 -3.58 19.42 1.15
C LEU A 254 -3.53 20.64 2.11
N ILE A 255 -4.58 20.82 2.93
CA ILE A 255 -4.70 21.93 3.88
C ILE A 255 -5.35 21.50 5.21
N ASP A 256 -5.33 20.21 5.54
CA ASP A 256 -5.94 19.67 6.77
C ASP A 256 -4.95 19.49 7.93
N GLY A 257 -3.69 19.83 7.71
CA GLY A 257 -2.62 19.71 8.68
C GLY A 257 -2.06 18.28 8.83
N VAL A 258 -2.48 17.33 8.02
CA VAL A 258 -2.13 15.91 8.17
C VAL A 258 -1.03 15.52 7.20
N CYS A 259 0.20 15.45 7.68
CA CYS A 259 1.31 14.97 6.86
C CYS A 259 1.31 13.44 6.69
N GLY A 260 1.77 12.97 5.54
CA GLY A 260 1.90 11.55 5.22
C GLY A 260 3.10 10.87 5.89
N GLY A 261 3.03 9.54 6.02
CA GLY A 261 4.09 8.69 6.53
C GLY A 261 5.12 8.32 5.47
N TRP A 262 5.73 7.14 5.63
CA TRP A 262 6.78 6.64 4.75
C TRP A 262 6.27 6.07 3.41
N THR A 263 4.97 5.98 3.19
CA THR A 263 4.40 5.42 1.97
C THR A 263 3.20 6.23 1.46
N TYR A 264 3.11 6.40 0.15
CA TYR A 264 1.96 7.06 -0.49
C TYR A 264 0.64 6.26 -0.35
N THR A 265 0.70 5.00 0.07
CA THR A 265 -0.46 4.12 0.27
C THR A 265 -1.08 4.24 1.66
N ASP A 266 -0.56 5.10 2.54
CA ASP A 266 -1.04 5.29 3.91
C ASP A 266 -2.34 6.11 4.01
N LYS A 267 -2.88 6.55 2.85
CA LYS A 267 -4.09 7.37 2.71
C LYS A 267 -3.97 8.79 3.25
N LYS A 268 -2.74 9.31 3.36
CA LYS A 268 -2.46 10.69 3.77
C LYS A 268 -1.78 11.50 2.64
N TRP A 269 -1.28 10.83 1.61
CA TRP A 269 -0.69 11.44 0.43
C TRP A 269 -1.74 11.58 -0.66
N GLN A 270 -1.83 12.75 -1.25
CA GLN A 270 -2.68 12.97 -2.43
C GLN A 270 -1.86 12.80 -3.71
N GLY A 271 -2.37 11.97 -4.63
CA GLY A 271 -1.66 11.59 -5.85
C GLY A 271 -2.19 12.27 -7.10
N PHE A 272 -1.29 12.81 -7.92
CA PHE A 272 -1.56 13.53 -9.16
C PHE A 272 -0.82 12.89 -10.32
N ILE A 273 -1.43 12.93 -11.51
CA ILE A 273 -0.83 12.40 -12.75
C ILE A 273 -1.08 13.39 -13.90
N LYS A 274 -0.28 13.31 -14.96
CA LYS A 274 -0.33 14.17 -16.15
C LYS A 274 0.04 15.63 -15.88
N ASP A 275 -0.93 16.47 -15.50
CA ASP A 275 -0.74 17.92 -15.40
C ASP A 275 -0.13 18.34 -14.06
N GLY A 276 -0.06 17.41 -13.10
CA GLY A 276 0.50 17.64 -11.77
C GLY A 276 -0.48 18.33 -10.83
N VAL A 277 0.07 19.08 -9.87
CA VAL A 277 -0.71 19.85 -8.89
C VAL A 277 -0.98 21.25 -9.44
N ASP A 278 -2.22 21.69 -9.40
CA ASP A 278 -2.59 23.10 -9.63
C ASP A 278 -3.79 23.44 -8.74
N VAL A 279 -3.53 24.12 -7.63
CA VAL A 279 -4.53 24.43 -6.61
C VAL A 279 -4.49 25.90 -6.22
N THR A 280 -5.67 26.43 -5.93
CA THR A 280 -5.82 27.77 -5.35
C THR A 280 -6.43 27.65 -3.96
N ILE A 281 -5.75 28.20 -2.97
CA ILE A 281 -6.13 28.21 -1.57
C ILE A 281 -6.63 29.61 -1.21
N ASP A 282 -7.86 29.72 -0.70
CA ASP A 282 -8.43 30.95 -0.15
C ASP A 282 -8.34 30.93 1.38
N LEU A 283 -7.58 31.84 1.96
CA LEU A 283 -7.40 31.98 3.40
C LEU A 283 -8.60 32.70 4.09
N GLY A 284 -9.65 33.04 3.34
CA GLY A 284 -10.83 33.74 3.80
C GLY A 284 -10.65 35.26 3.92
N THR A 285 -9.49 35.69 4.39
CA THR A 285 -9.10 37.12 4.53
C THR A 285 -7.64 37.31 4.12
N GLU A 286 -7.28 38.55 3.80
CA GLU A 286 -5.88 38.89 3.57
C GLU A 286 -5.06 38.67 4.85
N LYS A 287 -3.94 37.96 4.75
CA LYS A 287 -3.01 37.64 5.84
C LYS A 287 -1.58 37.99 5.47
N ASP A 288 -0.76 38.27 6.46
CA ASP A 288 0.70 38.33 6.31
C ASP A 288 1.21 36.90 6.18
N ILE A 289 2.04 36.64 5.15
CA ILE A 289 2.55 35.31 4.79
C ILE A 289 4.07 35.37 4.82
N THR A 290 4.69 34.43 5.51
CA THR A 290 6.14 34.31 5.62
C THR A 290 6.71 33.06 4.95
N GLU A 291 5.87 32.05 4.71
CA GLU A 291 6.28 30.78 4.13
C GLU A 291 5.12 30.13 3.37
N VAL A 292 5.40 29.56 2.21
CA VAL A 292 4.51 28.64 1.48
C VAL A 292 5.36 27.46 1.03
N THR A 293 5.10 26.27 1.55
CA THR A 293 5.88 25.06 1.25
C THR A 293 4.99 23.86 1.07
N ALA A 294 5.41 22.92 0.21
CA ALA A 294 4.83 21.57 0.15
C ALA A 294 5.96 20.55 0.03
N GLN A 295 5.76 19.39 0.64
CA GLN A 295 6.72 18.31 0.54
C GLN A 295 6.22 17.29 -0.49
N PHE A 296 7.14 16.81 -1.32
CA PHE A 296 6.91 15.77 -2.32
C PHE A 296 7.74 14.52 -2.00
N MET A 297 7.18 13.38 -2.35
CA MET A 297 7.81 12.06 -2.27
C MET A 297 8.37 11.67 -3.63
N GLN A 298 9.53 11.00 -3.65
CA GLN A 298 10.02 10.27 -4.82
C GLN A 298 10.31 8.81 -4.46
N MET A 299 9.82 7.90 -5.30
CA MET A 299 10.08 6.46 -5.29
C MET A 299 9.97 5.97 -6.73
N CYS A 300 11.09 5.83 -7.41
CA CYS A 300 11.12 5.68 -8.88
C CYS A 300 10.58 4.33 -9.39
N ILE A 301 10.61 3.26 -8.57
CA ILE A 301 10.13 1.94 -8.99
C ILE A 301 8.61 1.94 -9.24
N PRO A 302 7.74 2.44 -8.32
CA PRO A 302 6.32 2.60 -8.59
C PRO A 302 5.98 3.87 -9.41
N ASP A 303 6.96 4.47 -10.08
CA ASP A 303 6.80 5.62 -10.96
C ASP A 303 6.33 6.90 -10.25
N VAL A 304 6.83 7.13 -9.03
CA VAL A 304 6.62 8.34 -8.22
C VAL A 304 7.83 9.26 -8.32
N TRP A 305 7.61 10.52 -8.71
CA TRP A 305 8.68 11.45 -9.04
C TRP A 305 8.52 12.79 -8.32
N PHE A 306 9.62 13.51 -8.15
CA PHE A 306 9.58 14.90 -7.77
C PHE A 306 9.07 15.79 -8.92
N PRO A 307 8.45 16.96 -8.62
CA PRO A 307 8.10 17.92 -9.65
C PRO A 307 9.34 18.50 -10.35
N ALA A 308 9.21 18.72 -11.66
CA ALA A 308 10.25 19.40 -12.45
C ALA A 308 10.20 20.92 -12.32
N GLU A 309 9.03 21.48 -12.06
CA GLU A 309 8.82 22.91 -11.83
C GLU A 309 7.79 23.11 -10.73
N VAL A 310 8.05 24.05 -9.82
CA VAL A 310 7.04 24.55 -8.87
C VAL A 310 6.93 26.06 -9.02
N ILE A 311 5.69 26.55 -9.12
CA ILE A 311 5.35 27.97 -9.19
C ILE A 311 4.41 28.30 -8.06
N ILE A 312 4.75 29.31 -7.28
CA ILE A 312 3.92 29.82 -6.18
C ILE A 312 3.55 31.26 -6.52
N SER A 313 2.25 31.56 -6.51
CA SER A 313 1.72 32.88 -6.81
C SER A 313 0.70 33.30 -5.76
N THR A 314 0.51 34.61 -5.58
CA THR A 314 -0.43 35.16 -4.62
C THR A 314 -1.35 36.18 -5.26
N SER A 315 -2.55 36.35 -4.68
CA SER A 315 -3.52 37.35 -5.10
C SER A 315 -4.25 37.92 -3.88
N GLY A 316 -4.66 39.19 -3.96
CA GLY A 316 -5.56 39.80 -2.98
C GLY A 316 -7.04 39.58 -3.30
N ASP A 317 -7.39 39.46 -4.60
CA ASP A 317 -8.77 39.43 -5.11
C ASP A 317 -9.18 38.09 -5.78
N GLY A 318 -8.22 37.18 -5.97
CA GLY A 318 -8.43 35.88 -6.60
C GLY A 318 -8.46 35.91 -8.15
N ASN A 319 -8.22 37.07 -8.78
CA ASN A 319 -8.23 37.22 -10.23
C ASN A 319 -6.83 37.45 -10.81
N GLU A 320 -6.10 38.41 -10.27
CA GLU A 320 -4.74 38.72 -10.68
C GLU A 320 -3.74 38.11 -9.73
N PHE A 321 -2.91 37.19 -10.22
CA PHE A 321 -1.87 36.49 -9.43
C PHE A 321 -0.49 37.01 -9.78
N GLY A 322 0.25 37.44 -8.77
CA GLY A 322 1.66 37.76 -8.84
C GLY A 322 2.54 36.57 -8.46
N GLU A 323 3.53 36.23 -9.29
CA GLU A 323 4.45 35.14 -8.99
C GLU A 323 5.37 35.52 -7.82
N LEU A 324 5.41 34.71 -6.76
CA LEU A 324 6.34 34.84 -5.63
C LEU A 324 7.62 34.05 -5.86
N ALA A 325 7.49 32.86 -6.42
CA ALA A 325 8.63 31.97 -6.64
C ALA A 325 8.39 31.05 -7.82
N ARG A 326 9.48 30.73 -8.52
CA ARG A 326 9.58 29.68 -9.52
C ARG A 326 10.81 28.85 -9.21
N ILE A 327 10.60 27.55 -9.04
CA ILE A 327 11.64 26.58 -8.70
C ILE A 327 11.70 25.57 -9.83
N GLU A 328 12.80 25.54 -10.54
CA GLU A 328 13.10 24.51 -11.53
C GLU A 328 13.96 23.42 -10.90
N HIS A 329 13.65 22.18 -11.20
CA HIS A 329 14.36 21.03 -10.66
C HIS A 329 14.64 20.00 -11.75
N THR A 330 15.91 19.63 -11.90
CA THR A 330 16.28 18.48 -12.72
C THR A 330 16.01 17.22 -11.95
N VAL A 331 14.95 16.51 -12.33
CA VAL A 331 14.54 15.26 -11.68
C VAL A 331 15.50 14.15 -12.10
N THR A 332 16.20 13.58 -11.15
CA THR A 332 17.10 12.43 -11.36
C THR A 332 16.47 11.16 -10.77
N ARG A 333 16.78 10.03 -11.36
CA ARG A 333 16.36 8.73 -10.82
C ARG A 333 17.17 8.44 -9.56
N ASP A 334 16.43 8.21 -8.47
CA ASP A 334 16.93 7.66 -7.22
C ASP A 334 16.16 6.37 -6.94
N GLU A 335 16.84 5.30 -6.59
CA GLU A 335 16.20 3.99 -6.35
C GLU A 335 15.57 3.88 -4.97
N GLY A 336 15.94 4.77 -4.04
CA GLY A 336 15.38 4.83 -2.69
C GLY A 336 14.13 5.71 -2.58
N LEU A 337 13.53 5.68 -1.39
CA LEU A 337 12.52 6.67 -0.99
C LEU A 337 13.21 7.96 -0.57
N SER A 338 12.79 9.06 -1.13
CA SER A 338 13.28 10.40 -0.75
C SER A 338 12.12 11.40 -0.66
N PHE A 339 12.34 12.44 0.15
CA PHE A 339 11.41 13.55 0.33
C PHE A 339 12.12 14.86 0.06
N LYS A 340 11.43 15.79 -0.59
CA LYS A 340 11.96 17.12 -0.86
C LYS A 340 10.87 18.16 -0.70
N GLU A 341 11.22 19.24 0.01
CA GLU A 341 10.38 20.42 0.15
C GLU A 341 10.61 21.40 -0.99
N TYR A 342 9.52 21.93 -1.52
CA TYR A 342 9.51 22.98 -2.52
C TYR A 342 8.67 24.13 -2.01
N GLY A 343 9.27 25.30 -1.87
CA GLY A 343 8.58 26.41 -1.26
C GLY A 343 9.27 27.76 -1.39
N TRP A 344 8.60 28.75 -0.82
CA TRP A 344 9.05 30.13 -0.75
C TRP A 344 9.06 30.60 0.71
N LYS A 345 10.05 31.39 1.06
CA LYS A 345 10.16 32.08 2.35
C LYS A 345 10.45 33.55 2.09
N GLY A 346 9.70 34.45 2.75
CA GLY A 346 9.82 35.89 2.58
C GLY A 346 8.75 36.64 3.38
N ASN A 347 8.33 37.80 2.88
CA ASN A 347 7.20 38.54 3.44
C ASN A 347 6.27 38.94 2.30
N ALA A 348 5.02 38.55 2.35
CA ALA A 348 3.98 38.93 1.41
C ALA A 348 2.66 39.12 2.14
N LYS A 349 1.71 39.81 1.50
CA LYS A 349 0.31 39.87 1.92
C LYS A 349 -0.56 39.29 0.85
N ALA A 350 -1.43 38.34 1.21
CA ALA A 350 -2.37 37.75 0.28
C ALA A 350 -3.56 37.14 0.99
N ARG A 351 -4.68 37.01 0.25
CA ARG A 351 -5.81 36.17 0.60
C ARG A 351 -5.75 34.84 -0.15
N TYR A 352 -5.34 34.88 -1.43
CA TYR A 352 -5.31 33.70 -2.29
C TYR A 352 -3.88 33.28 -2.58
N ILE A 353 -3.60 32.00 -2.50
CA ILE A 353 -2.33 31.38 -2.86
C ILE A 353 -2.61 30.32 -3.94
N ASN A 354 -1.92 30.44 -5.09
CA ASN A 354 -1.91 29.40 -6.09
C ASN A 354 -0.58 28.65 -6.00
N TYR A 355 -0.67 27.31 -5.86
CA TYR A 355 0.47 26.42 -5.83
C TYR A 355 0.38 25.46 -7.01
N ARG A 356 1.39 25.51 -7.89
CA ARG A 356 1.46 24.66 -9.08
C ARG A 356 2.76 23.85 -9.04
N ALA A 357 2.64 22.53 -9.25
CA ALA A 357 3.78 21.64 -9.39
C ALA A 357 3.59 20.77 -10.63
N LYS A 358 4.53 20.85 -11.57
CA LYS A 358 4.47 20.16 -12.86
C LYS A 358 5.25 18.86 -12.85
N CYS A 359 4.67 17.83 -13.46
CA CYS A 359 5.38 16.59 -13.73
C CYS A 359 6.59 16.84 -14.66
N GLY A 360 7.64 16.06 -14.46
CA GLY A 360 8.78 16.00 -15.37
C GLY A 360 8.48 15.19 -16.64
N PRO A 361 9.49 15.04 -17.52
CA PRO A 361 9.37 14.26 -18.76
C PRO A 361 9.05 12.77 -18.51
N GLN A 362 9.26 12.27 -17.31
CA GLN A 362 8.95 10.90 -16.88
C GLN A 362 7.43 10.61 -16.86
N ARG A 363 6.59 11.63 -16.70
CA ARG A 363 5.12 11.55 -16.71
C ARG A 363 4.50 10.60 -15.68
N GLY A 364 5.22 10.27 -14.61
CA GLY A 364 4.72 9.45 -13.53
C GLY A 364 3.84 10.23 -12.54
N TRP A 365 3.72 9.68 -11.34
CA TRP A 365 2.95 10.27 -10.26
C TRP A 365 3.72 11.39 -9.55
N LEU A 366 2.99 12.45 -9.14
CA LEU A 366 3.39 13.34 -8.06
C LEU A 366 2.58 13.03 -6.82
N PHE A 367 3.24 12.91 -5.67
CA PHE A 367 2.57 12.79 -4.37
C PHE A 367 3.00 13.93 -3.47
N THR A 368 2.02 14.62 -2.90
CA THR A 368 2.21 15.63 -1.84
C THR A 368 1.17 15.42 -0.75
N ASP A 369 1.51 15.80 0.46
CA ASP A 369 0.66 15.56 1.64
C ASP A 369 0.01 16.85 2.16
N GLU A 370 0.77 17.95 2.23
CA GLU A 370 0.30 19.20 2.84
C GLU A 370 0.93 20.42 2.17
N ILE A 371 0.17 21.50 2.01
CA ILE A 371 0.66 22.82 1.60
C ILE A 371 0.63 23.74 2.82
N ILE A 372 1.78 23.89 3.45
CA ILE A 372 1.94 24.66 4.69
C ILE A 372 2.11 26.13 4.36
N ILE A 373 1.26 26.98 4.93
CA ILE A 373 1.27 28.45 4.79
C ILE A 373 1.43 29.07 6.17
N LYS A 374 2.50 29.84 6.39
CA LYS A 374 2.78 30.54 7.66
C LYS A 374 2.83 32.03 7.47
#